data_d074225cad33363e6950560a1e91efcf
#
_entry.id   d074225cad33363e6950560a1e91efcf
#
_cell.length_a   1.000
_cell.length_b   1.000
_cell.length_c   1.000
_cell.angle_alpha   90.00
_cell.angle_beta   90.00
_cell.angle_gamma   90.00
#
_symmetry.space_group_name_H-M   'P 1'
#
loop_
_entity.id
_entity.type
_entity.pdbx_description
1 polymer ?
#
loop_
_entity_poly.entity_id
_entity_poly.type
_entity_poly.pdbx_seq_one_letter_code
_entity_poly.pdbx_strand_id
1 'polypeptide(L)'
;NLNDLDSVIKAFKDQDTVVHLAADRSMKAEWDTVLPYNIVGLYNVFEAAKVCGVKRVVFGSSQHAVGGNYNDEPFKSILAAKFDNLKRPYKRIDETTAIRPSGFYGVSKAFGEAIGSIYNEYFGVPSIHLRIGYTSSNDNPGRGMSLWLSHRDAAQIHMKAVDAPESLKYGVYFAMSDNHWNIFSIEKAKRDLGYEPQDDSGSEYTGRLLEEQLERDKTEFKKH
;
A
#
# COMPACT_ATOMS: atom_id res chain seq x y z
N ASN A 1 22.85 -1.60 0.94
CA ASN A 1 22.42 -0.29 0.45
C ASN A 1 21.72 -0.45 -0.90
N LEU A 2 20.45 -0.04 -0.99
CA LEU A 2 19.66 -0.19 -2.24
C LEU A 2 20.20 0.66 -3.41
N ASN A 3 20.98 1.70 -3.12
CA ASN A 3 21.59 2.52 -4.17
C ASN A 3 22.85 1.88 -4.80
N ASP A 4 23.29 0.76 -4.25
CA ASP A 4 24.41 -0.03 -4.76
C ASP A 4 23.87 -1.31 -5.38
N LEU A 5 23.77 -1.32 -6.71
CA LEU A 5 23.20 -2.43 -7.49
C LEU A 5 23.96 -3.75 -7.22
N ASP A 6 25.28 -3.71 -7.12
CA ASP A 6 26.08 -4.91 -6.88
C ASP A 6 25.77 -5.54 -5.51
N SER A 7 25.58 -4.68 -4.49
CA SER A 7 25.11 -5.13 -3.16
C SER A 7 23.74 -5.79 -3.24
N VAL A 8 22.81 -5.24 -4.03
CA VAL A 8 21.46 -5.78 -4.19
C VAL A 8 21.49 -7.11 -4.94
N ILE A 9 22.25 -7.19 -6.04
CA ILE A 9 22.45 -8.44 -6.80
C ILE A 9 23.02 -9.52 -5.87
N LYS A 10 24.04 -9.20 -5.09
CA LYS A 10 24.63 -10.15 -4.14
C LYS A 10 23.61 -10.67 -3.13
N ALA A 11 22.71 -9.79 -2.66
CA ALA A 11 21.67 -10.17 -1.71
C ALA A 11 20.54 -11.01 -2.35
N PHE A 12 20.30 -10.86 -3.65
CA PHE A 12 19.24 -11.57 -4.38
C PHE A 12 19.68 -12.90 -4.98
N LYS A 13 20.98 -13.16 -4.97
CA LYS A 13 21.51 -14.42 -5.46
C LYS A 13 20.84 -15.60 -4.74
N ASP A 14 20.40 -16.58 -5.53
CA ASP A 14 19.76 -17.81 -5.06
C ASP A 14 18.44 -17.59 -4.27
N GLN A 15 17.79 -16.42 -4.43
CA GLN A 15 16.47 -16.15 -3.86
C GLN A 15 15.37 -16.42 -4.89
N ASP A 16 14.32 -17.15 -4.46
CA ASP A 16 13.14 -17.39 -5.29
C ASP A 16 12.18 -16.20 -5.33
N THR A 17 11.94 -15.60 -4.17
CA THR A 17 11.00 -14.48 -4.02
C THR A 17 11.62 -13.38 -3.17
N VAL A 18 11.38 -12.15 -3.56
CA VAL A 18 11.80 -10.96 -2.82
C VAL A 18 10.58 -10.18 -2.36
N VAL A 19 10.46 -9.96 -1.04
CA VAL A 19 9.47 -9.05 -0.46
C VAL A 19 10.16 -7.71 -0.17
N HIS A 20 9.86 -6.70 -0.98
CA HIS A 20 10.48 -5.39 -0.90
C HIS A 20 9.56 -4.38 -0.19
N LEU A 21 9.88 -4.10 1.08
CA LEU A 21 9.16 -3.15 1.93
C LEU A 21 9.98 -1.90 2.26
N ALA A 22 11.27 -1.90 1.91
CA ALA A 22 12.17 -0.81 2.24
C ALA A 22 11.82 0.45 1.44
N ALA A 23 11.63 1.56 2.14
CA ALA A 23 11.41 2.89 1.58
C ALA A 23 11.53 3.95 2.68
N ASP A 24 11.86 5.18 2.30
CA ASP A 24 11.50 6.31 3.14
C ASP A 24 9.98 6.51 3.05
N ARG A 25 9.30 6.25 4.17
CA ARG A 25 7.84 6.32 4.29
C ARG A 25 7.33 7.66 4.85
N SER A 26 8.22 8.61 5.06
CA SER A 26 7.84 9.90 5.61
C SER A 26 6.91 10.64 4.64
N MET A 27 5.72 11.03 5.11
CA MET A 27 4.82 11.89 4.35
C MET A 27 5.38 13.30 4.13
N LYS A 28 6.44 13.66 4.86
CA LYS A 28 7.20 14.91 4.74
C LYS A 28 8.49 14.74 3.96
N ALA A 29 8.72 13.55 3.38
CA ALA A 29 9.92 13.30 2.60
C ALA A 29 9.95 14.22 1.39
N GLU A 30 11.03 14.98 1.31
CA GLU A 30 11.33 15.82 0.17
C GLU A 30 11.84 15.00 -1.01
N TRP A 31 11.82 15.58 -2.20
CA TRP A 31 12.27 14.91 -3.41
C TRP A 31 13.68 14.32 -3.29
N ASP A 32 14.58 15.05 -2.64
CA ASP A 32 16.00 14.65 -2.48
C ASP A 32 16.19 13.38 -1.65
N THR A 33 15.23 13.03 -0.78
CA THR A 33 15.23 11.76 -0.05
C THR A 33 14.47 10.66 -0.80
N VAL A 34 13.34 11.00 -1.40
CA VAL A 34 12.51 10.04 -2.14
C VAL A 34 13.23 9.52 -3.37
N LEU A 35 13.93 10.39 -4.11
CA LEU A 35 14.62 10.00 -5.35
C LEU A 35 15.65 8.87 -5.11
N PRO A 36 16.65 9.01 -4.23
CA PRO A 36 17.64 7.95 -4.06
C PRO A 36 17.05 6.69 -3.41
N TYR A 37 16.24 6.81 -2.37
CA TYR A 37 15.81 5.65 -1.59
C TYR A 37 14.62 4.90 -2.20
N ASN A 38 13.63 5.63 -2.73
CA ASN A 38 12.39 5.02 -3.19
C ASN A 38 12.35 4.82 -4.70
N ILE A 39 13.06 5.65 -5.48
CA ILE A 39 13.06 5.57 -6.95
C ILE A 39 14.27 4.77 -7.43
N VAL A 40 15.49 5.27 -7.17
CA VAL A 40 16.72 4.61 -7.62
C VAL A 40 16.90 3.25 -6.94
N GLY A 41 16.67 3.20 -5.61
CA GLY A 41 16.74 1.94 -4.87
C GLY A 41 15.76 0.89 -5.38
N LEU A 42 14.53 1.28 -5.72
CA LEU A 42 13.53 0.36 -6.27
C LEU A 42 13.88 -0.09 -7.69
N TYR A 43 14.41 0.81 -8.54
CA TYR A 43 14.94 0.41 -9.84
C TYR A 43 15.99 -0.69 -9.69
N ASN A 44 16.94 -0.52 -8.76
CA ASN A 44 17.97 -1.52 -8.50
C ASN A 44 17.40 -2.85 -8.00
N VAL A 45 16.30 -2.83 -7.25
CA VAL A 45 15.60 -4.04 -6.81
C VAL A 45 15.07 -4.83 -8.02
N PHE A 46 14.41 -4.18 -8.96
CA PHE A 46 13.89 -4.85 -10.16
C PHE A 46 15.02 -5.29 -11.10
N GLU A 47 16.07 -4.48 -11.24
CA GLU A 47 17.23 -4.84 -12.05
C GLU A 47 17.96 -6.07 -11.46
N ALA A 48 18.17 -6.09 -10.15
CA ALA A 48 18.75 -7.25 -9.47
C ALA A 48 17.86 -8.49 -9.57
N ALA A 49 16.54 -8.33 -9.45
CA ALA A 49 15.60 -9.44 -9.61
C ALA A 49 15.69 -10.05 -11.03
N LYS A 50 15.82 -9.21 -12.07
CA LYS A 50 16.02 -9.65 -13.44
C LYS A 50 17.35 -10.40 -13.58
N VAL A 51 18.45 -9.84 -13.09
CA VAL A 51 19.79 -10.43 -13.19
C VAL A 51 19.89 -11.77 -12.48
N CYS A 52 19.26 -11.89 -11.30
CA CYS A 52 19.30 -13.10 -10.49
C CYS A 52 18.22 -14.13 -10.85
N GLY A 53 17.31 -13.83 -11.77
CA GLY A 53 16.22 -14.73 -12.13
C GLY A 53 15.21 -14.96 -11.00
N VAL A 54 14.96 -13.94 -10.18
CA VAL A 54 13.96 -13.98 -9.11
C VAL A 54 12.59 -14.28 -9.70
N LYS A 55 11.90 -15.29 -9.16
CA LYS A 55 10.61 -15.76 -9.66
C LYS A 55 9.46 -14.80 -9.38
N ARG A 56 9.58 -13.97 -8.31
CA ARG A 56 8.56 -12.97 -7.94
C ARG A 56 9.12 -11.86 -7.07
N VAL A 57 8.70 -10.63 -7.36
CA VAL A 57 8.86 -9.49 -6.45
C VAL A 57 7.49 -9.16 -5.83
N VAL A 58 7.38 -9.19 -4.51
CA VAL A 58 6.23 -8.64 -3.77
C VAL A 58 6.62 -7.24 -3.30
N PHE A 59 6.00 -6.23 -3.90
CA PHE A 59 6.32 -4.83 -3.64
C PHE A 59 5.31 -4.20 -2.68
N GLY A 60 5.80 -3.64 -1.57
CA GLY A 60 5.01 -2.80 -0.70
C GLY A 60 4.73 -1.45 -1.33
N SER A 61 3.66 -1.37 -2.13
CA SER A 61 3.06 -0.12 -2.55
C SER A 61 2.30 0.52 -1.39
N SER A 62 1.52 1.54 -1.62
CA SER A 62 0.78 2.25 -0.58
C SER A 62 -0.54 2.79 -1.11
N GLN A 63 -1.54 2.88 -0.23
CA GLN A 63 -2.77 3.63 -0.49
C GLN A 63 -2.48 5.11 -0.89
N HIS A 64 -1.30 5.63 -0.58
CA HIS A 64 -0.86 6.98 -0.98
C HIS A 64 -0.63 7.12 -2.50
N ALA A 65 -0.52 6.04 -3.26
CA ALA A 65 -0.49 6.09 -4.73
C ALA A 65 -1.79 6.67 -5.31
N VAL A 66 -2.89 6.57 -4.57
CA VAL A 66 -4.22 7.10 -4.95
C VAL A 66 -4.79 8.06 -3.88
N GLY A 67 -3.97 8.51 -2.93
CA GLY A 67 -4.38 9.28 -1.76
C GLY A 67 -5.00 10.64 -2.07
N GLY A 68 -4.77 11.20 -3.25
CA GLY A 68 -5.44 12.42 -3.70
C GLY A 68 -6.96 12.30 -3.79
N ASN A 69 -7.49 11.06 -3.91
CA ASN A 69 -8.93 10.80 -3.92
C ASN A 69 -9.60 11.00 -2.55
N TYR A 70 -8.83 11.14 -1.47
CA TYR A 70 -9.36 11.41 -0.12
C TYR A 70 -10.08 12.76 -0.01
N ASN A 71 -9.83 13.69 -0.94
CA ASN A 71 -10.48 14.99 -0.97
C ASN A 71 -11.88 14.95 -1.59
N ASP A 72 -12.25 13.83 -2.19
CA ASP A 72 -13.53 13.67 -2.87
C ASP A 72 -14.57 13.04 -1.94
N GLU A 73 -15.86 13.40 -2.09
CA GLU A 73 -16.93 12.73 -1.36
C GLU A 73 -17.25 11.37 -1.99
N PRO A 74 -17.61 10.35 -1.21
CA PRO A 74 -17.86 10.37 0.24
C PRO A 74 -16.60 10.17 1.11
N PHE A 75 -15.42 9.97 0.53
CA PHE A 75 -14.20 9.56 1.23
C PHE A 75 -13.73 10.61 2.22
N LYS A 76 -13.81 11.88 1.85
CA LYS A 76 -13.50 13.01 2.73
C LYS A 76 -14.32 12.97 4.02
N SER A 77 -15.63 12.77 3.90
CA SER A 77 -16.54 12.66 5.05
C SER A 77 -16.24 11.43 5.90
N ILE A 78 -15.98 10.27 5.26
CA ILE A 78 -15.64 9.02 5.96
C ILE A 78 -14.35 9.19 6.78
N LEU A 79 -13.29 9.74 6.16
CA LEU A 79 -12.01 9.96 6.83
C LEU A 79 -12.07 11.01 7.93
N ALA A 80 -13.02 11.96 7.84
CA ALA A 80 -13.31 12.93 8.88
C ALA A 80 -14.33 12.42 9.93
N ALA A 81 -14.72 11.14 9.85
CA ALA A 81 -15.74 10.51 10.70
C ALA A 81 -17.09 11.28 10.78
N LYS A 82 -17.48 11.87 9.66
CA LYS A 82 -18.74 12.58 9.49
C LYS A 82 -19.75 11.67 8.79
N PHE A 83 -20.43 10.82 9.55
CA PHE A 83 -21.28 9.76 9.01
C PHE A 83 -22.74 10.13 8.83
N ASP A 84 -23.21 11.23 9.45
CA ASP A 84 -24.64 11.58 9.57
C ASP A 84 -25.38 11.70 8.24
N ASN A 85 -24.68 12.07 7.16
CA ASN A 85 -25.27 12.25 5.84
C ASN A 85 -24.75 11.24 4.79
N LEU A 86 -24.02 10.21 5.23
CA LEU A 86 -23.47 9.23 4.31
C LEU A 86 -24.55 8.27 3.81
N LYS A 87 -24.73 8.24 2.49
CA LYS A 87 -25.58 7.24 1.85
C LYS A 87 -24.79 5.97 1.61
N ARG A 88 -25.33 4.83 2.06
CA ARG A 88 -24.80 3.50 1.75
C ARG A 88 -25.74 2.78 0.80
N PRO A 89 -25.20 1.90 -0.09
CA PRO A 89 -23.79 1.67 -0.36
C PRO A 89 -23.15 2.85 -1.11
N TYR A 90 -21.82 3.08 -0.92
CA TYR A 90 -21.02 3.97 -1.75
C TYR A 90 -20.01 3.16 -2.57
N LYS A 91 -19.63 3.69 -3.74
CA LYS A 91 -18.59 3.08 -4.56
C LYS A 91 -17.23 3.26 -3.87
N ARG A 92 -16.56 2.16 -3.55
CA ARG A 92 -15.20 2.17 -3.00
C ARG A 92 -14.19 2.45 -4.11
N ILE A 93 -13.03 2.99 -3.73
CA ILE A 93 -11.86 3.09 -4.61
C ILE A 93 -11.36 1.67 -4.86
N ASP A 94 -11.22 1.30 -6.12
CA ASP A 94 -10.66 0.03 -6.57
C ASP A 94 -9.38 0.26 -7.38
N GLU A 95 -8.77 -0.83 -7.84
CA GLU A 95 -7.50 -0.78 -8.58
C GLU A 95 -7.62 -0.15 -9.97
N THR A 96 -8.83 0.04 -10.49
CA THR A 96 -9.10 0.76 -11.76
C THR A 96 -9.14 2.28 -11.59
N THR A 97 -9.17 2.74 -10.34
CA THR A 97 -9.16 4.17 -10.03
C THR A 97 -7.83 4.79 -10.46
N ALA A 98 -7.90 5.89 -11.18
CA ALA A 98 -6.71 6.59 -11.67
C ALA A 98 -5.73 6.94 -10.53
N ILE A 99 -4.44 6.81 -10.83
CA ILE A 99 -3.37 7.23 -9.94
C ILE A 99 -3.50 8.73 -9.66
N ARG A 100 -3.56 9.08 -8.38
CA ARG A 100 -3.65 10.45 -7.87
C ARG A 100 -2.91 10.51 -6.54
N PRO A 101 -1.56 10.61 -6.56
CA PRO A 101 -0.75 10.47 -5.37
C PRO A 101 -0.96 11.59 -4.36
N SER A 102 -0.73 11.29 -3.09
CA SER A 102 -0.60 12.27 -2.03
C SER A 102 0.87 12.39 -1.61
N GLY A 103 1.53 13.49 -2.02
CA GLY A 103 2.94 13.76 -1.75
C GLY A 103 3.93 12.89 -2.55
N PHE A 104 5.24 13.21 -2.43
CA PHE A 104 6.31 12.52 -3.16
C PHE A 104 6.44 11.04 -2.79
N TYR A 105 6.13 10.67 -1.54
CA TYR A 105 6.05 9.27 -1.16
C TYR A 105 5.00 8.51 -2.00
N GLY A 106 3.80 9.07 -2.16
CA GLY A 106 2.77 8.49 -3.04
C GLY A 106 3.22 8.38 -4.49
N VAL A 107 3.93 9.40 -5.01
CA VAL A 107 4.55 9.36 -6.35
C VAL A 107 5.51 8.19 -6.48
N SER A 108 6.38 7.96 -5.49
CA SER A 108 7.33 6.85 -5.52
C SER A 108 6.66 5.48 -5.51
N LYS A 109 5.51 5.35 -4.84
CA LYS A 109 4.74 4.10 -4.82
C LYS A 109 4.04 3.84 -6.16
N ALA A 110 3.49 4.88 -6.78
CA ALA A 110 2.95 4.80 -8.16
C ALA A 110 4.04 4.47 -9.19
N PHE A 111 5.24 5.05 -9.06
CA PHE A 111 6.41 4.67 -9.85
C PHE A 111 6.71 3.17 -9.71
N GLY A 112 6.66 2.64 -8.49
CA GLY A 112 6.91 1.22 -8.23
C GLY A 112 5.92 0.30 -8.93
N GLU A 113 4.64 0.66 -8.99
CA GLU A 113 3.64 -0.09 -9.74
C GLU A 113 3.95 -0.04 -11.25
N ALA A 114 4.31 1.12 -11.79
CA ALA A 114 4.63 1.29 -13.19
C ALA A 114 5.89 0.55 -13.61
N ILE A 115 6.98 0.63 -12.83
CA ILE A 115 8.23 -0.07 -13.16
C ILE A 115 8.06 -1.59 -13.09
N GLY A 116 7.31 -2.10 -12.11
CA GLY A 116 6.99 -3.53 -12.03
C GLY A 116 6.23 -4.05 -13.25
N SER A 117 5.31 -3.23 -13.80
CA SER A 117 4.62 -3.56 -15.05
C SER A 117 5.60 -3.73 -16.23
N ILE A 118 6.53 -2.79 -16.40
CA ILE A 118 7.57 -2.87 -17.47
C ILE A 118 8.46 -4.08 -17.27
N TYR A 119 8.92 -4.35 -16.04
CA TYR A 119 9.79 -5.51 -15.78
C TYR A 119 9.07 -6.84 -16.03
N ASN A 120 7.77 -6.91 -15.74
CA ASN A 120 6.99 -8.08 -16.11
C ASN A 120 6.83 -8.22 -17.63
N GLU A 121 6.44 -7.16 -18.32
CA GLU A 121 6.10 -7.20 -19.74
C GLU A 121 7.33 -7.45 -20.65
N TYR A 122 8.43 -6.77 -20.38
CA TYR A 122 9.59 -6.77 -21.26
C TYR A 122 10.73 -7.67 -20.77
N PHE A 123 10.82 -7.96 -19.49
CA PHE A 123 11.91 -8.73 -18.91
C PHE A 123 11.47 -10.02 -18.20
N GLY A 124 10.16 -10.28 -18.16
CA GLY A 124 9.62 -11.51 -17.58
C GLY A 124 9.82 -11.64 -16.06
N VAL A 125 9.94 -10.53 -15.33
CA VAL A 125 10.04 -10.50 -13.87
C VAL A 125 8.64 -10.34 -13.26
N PRO A 126 8.01 -11.39 -12.72
CA PRO A 126 6.68 -11.27 -12.13
C PRO A 126 6.68 -10.41 -10.89
N SER A 127 5.61 -9.61 -10.69
CA SER A 127 5.50 -8.79 -9.49
C SER A 127 4.07 -8.59 -9.01
N ILE A 128 3.89 -8.60 -7.69
CA ILE A 128 2.63 -8.31 -7.00
C ILE A 128 2.83 -7.09 -6.13
N HIS A 129 1.95 -6.11 -6.30
CA HIS A 129 2.04 -4.80 -5.66
C HIS A 129 0.91 -4.66 -4.66
N LEU A 130 1.25 -4.47 -3.39
CA LEU A 130 0.28 -4.33 -2.31
C LEU A 130 0.17 -2.85 -1.91
N ARG A 131 -0.95 -2.21 -2.23
CA ARG A 131 -1.30 -0.86 -1.74
C ARG A 131 -1.68 -0.96 -0.27
N ILE A 132 -0.65 -0.94 0.58
CA ILE A 132 -0.75 -1.14 2.02
C ILE A 132 -1.44 0.05 2.67
N GLY A 133 -2.41 -0.25 3.55
CA GLY A 133 -3.08 0.71 4.40
C GLY A 133 -2.24 1.15 5.61
N TYR A 134 -2.92 1.75 6.59
CA TYR A 134 -2.31 2.11 7.86
C TYR A 134 -2.17 0.86 8.74
N THR A 135 -0.94 0.45 9.00
CA THR A 135 -0.66 -0.76 9.77
C THR A 135 -0.37 -0.42 11.22
N SER A 136 -1.12 -1.01 12.14
CA SER A 136 -0.93 -0.91 13.58
C SER A 136 -1.33 -2.20 14.28
N SER A 137 -1.08 -2.31 15.62
CA SER A 137 -1.46 -3.46 16.41
C SER A 137 -2.98 -3.68 16.41
N ASN A 138 -3.40 -4.93 16.61
CA ASN A 138 -4.82 -5.32 16.62
C ASN A 138 -5.62 -4.65 17.75
N ASP A 139 -4.95 -4.29 18.85
CA ASP A 139 -5.61 -3.66 20.03
C ASP A 139 -5.82 -2.15 19.87
N ASN A 140 -5.23 -1.55 18.87
CA ASN A 140 -5.38 -0.13 18.59
C ASN A 140 -5.32 0.13 17.08
N PRO A 141 -6.45 0.08 16.38
CA PRO A 141 -6.53 0.38 14.95
C PRO A 141 -6.07 1.80 14.60
N GLY A 142 -5.97 2.70 15.59
CA GLY A 142 -5.33 4.00 15.45
C GLY A 142 -5.96 4.90 14.39
N ARG A 143 -5.10 5.69 13.77
CA ARG A 143 -5.50 6.63 12.71
C ARG A 143 -6.14 5.92 11.53
N GLY A 144 -7.24 6.51 11.07
CA GLY A 144 -7.84 6.11 9.80
C GLY A 144 -8.37 4.70 9.84
N MET A 145 -9.29 4.41 10.76
CA MET A 145 -10.00 3.13 10.86
C MET A 145 -10.51 2.63 9.49
N SER A 146 -10.81 3.56 8.57
CA SER A 146 -11.17 3.25 7.18
C SER A 146 -10.00 2.77 6.31
N LEU A 147 -8.77 2.94 6.80
CA LEU A 147 -7.52 2.60 6.09
C LEU A 147 -6.73 1.53 6.83
N TRP A 148 -7.27 0.99 7.92
CA TRP A 148 -6.53 0.10 8.80
C TRP A 148 -6.25 -1.25 8.17
N LEU A 149 -5.04 -1.73 8.44
CA LEU A 149 -4.57 -3.09 8.15
C LEU A 149 -3.96 -3.64 9.43
N SER A 150 -4.57 -4.66 10.02
CA SER A 150 -4.00 -5.33 11.20
C SER A 150 -2.67 -6.01 10.85
N HIS A 151 -1.86 -6.29 11.87
CA HIS A 151 -0.61 -7.05 11.67
C HIS A 151 -0.88 -8.47 11.16
N ARG A 152 -1.97 -9.10 11.64
CA ARG A 152 -2.38 -10.45 11.22
C ARG A 152 -2.77 -10.47 9.74
N ASP A 153 -3.62 -9.54 9.32
CA ASP A 153 -4.08 -9.42 7.95
C ASP A 153 -2.94 -8.98 7.02
N ALA A 154 -2.03 -8.12 7.51
CA ALA A 154 -0.82 -7.75 6.79
C ALA A 154 0.07 -8.96 6.52
N ALA A 155 0.32 -9.80 7.53
CA ALA A 155 1.08 -11.03 7.35
C ALA A 155 0.40 -11.97 6.35
N GLN A 156 -0.92 -12.14 6.48
CA GLN A 156 -1.69 -13.02 5.58
C GLN A 156 -1.57 -12.57 4.13
N ILE A 157 -1.83 -11.29 3.82
CA ILE A 157 -1.82 -10.84 2.42
C ILE A 157 -0.43 -10.91 1.79
N HIS A 158 0.63 -10.68 2.57
CA HIS A 158 1.99 -10.87 2.09
C HIS A 158 2.30 -12.35 1.80
N MET A 159 1.89 -13.27 2.66
CA MET A 159 2.01 -14.71 2.40
C MET A 159 1.25 -15.11 1.14
N LYS A 160 -0.01 -14.67 0.99
CA LYS A 160 -0.82 -14.93 -0.20
C LYS A 160 -0.19 -14.37 -1.47
N ALA A 161 0.48 -13.22 -1.39
CA ALA A 161 1.20 -12.65 -2.53
C ALA A 161 2.48 -13.45 -2.88
N VAL A 162 3.20 -13.96 -1.87
CA VAL A 162 4.37 -14.84 -2.06
C VAL A 162 3.94 -16.15 -2.71
N ASP A 163 2.86 -16.78 -2.21
CA ASP A 163 2.36 -18.09 -2.63
C ASP A 163 1.39 -18.03 -3.82
N ALA A 164 1.17 -16.86 -4.40
CA ALA A 164 0.23 -16.72 -5.51
C ALA A 164 0.63 -17.59 -6.71
N PRO A 165 -0.33 -18.10 -7.51
CA PRO A 165 -0.05 -18.96 -8.64
C PRO A 165 0.98 -18.35 -9.60
N GLU A 166 1.80 -19.19 -10.22
CA GLU A 166 2.80 -18.74 -11.21
C GLU A 166 2.17 -18.07 -12.44
N SER A 167 0.92 -18.38 -12.74
CA SER A 167 0.14 -17.73 -13.80
C SER A 167 -0.15 -16.25 -13.52
N LEU A 168 -0.14 -15.85 -12.25
CA LEU A 168 -0.32 -14.45 -11.85
C LEU A 168 1.00 -13.71 -11.95
N LYS A 169 1.25 -13.11 -13.11
CA LYS A 169 2.53 -12.47 -13.44
C LYS A 169 2.64 -11.03 -12.94
N TYR A 170 1.53 -10.29 -12.94
CA TYR A 170 1.49 -8.91 -12.48
C TYR A 170 0.12 -8.59 -11.86
N GLY A 171 0.12 -7.84 -10.77
CA GLY A 171 -1.11 -7.36 -10.17
C GLY A 171 -0.89 -6.30 -9.11
N VAL A 172 -1.82 -5.35 -9.03
CA VAL A 172 -1.92 -4.36 -7.95
C VAL A 172 -3.14 -4.68 -7.10
N TYR A 173 -3.02 -4.61 -5.78
CA TYR A 173 -4.06 -5.00 -4.83
C TYR A 173 -4.09 -4.07 -3.63
N PHE A 174 -5.29 -3.71 -3.17
CA PHE A 174 -5.43 -3.05 -1.88
C PHE A 174 -5.27 -4.06 -0.74
N ALA A 175 -4.40 -3.71 0.21
CA ALA A 175 -4.11 -4.47 1.42
C ALA A 175 -4.69 -3.73 2.63
N MET A 176 -5.93 -4.07 2.99
CA MET A 176 -6.71 -3.54 4.11
C MET A 176 -7.34 -4.68 4.87
N SER A 177 -7.59 -4.50 6.19
CA SER A 177 -8.55 -5.34 6.91
C SER A 177 -9.97 -5.08 6.40
N ASP A 178 -10.94 -5.94 6.71
CA ASP A 178 -12.32 -5.79 6.23
C ASP A 178 -13.11 -4.75 7.05
N ASN A 179 -12.58 -3.54 7.08
CA ASN A 179 -13.08 -2.46 7.91
C ASN A 179 -14.49 -2.03 7.55
N HIS A 180 -15.32 -1.81 8.54
CA HIS A 180 -16.72 -1.38 8.37
C HIS A 180 -16.85 -0.13 7.48
N TRP A 181 -15.98 0.86 7.66
CA TRP A 181 -15.95 2.11 6.89
C TRP A 181 -14.86 2.12 5.81
N ASN A 182 -14.50 0.96 5.30
CA ASN A 182 -13.45 0.84 4.29
C ASN A 182 -13.77 1.66 3.03
N ILE A 183 -12.85 2.55 2.65
CA ILE A 183 -12.98 3.35 1.42
C ILE A 183 -12.35 2.64 0.21
N PHE A 184 -11.56 1.59 0.44
CA PHE A 184 -10.93 0.78 -0.60
C PHE A 184 -11.63 -0.56 -0.77
N SER A 185 -11.73 -1.03 -2.01
CA SER A 185 -12.19 -2.37 -2.33
C SER A 185 -11.05 -3.36 -2.15
N ILE A 186 -11.30 -4.44 -1.43
CA ILE A 186 -10.38 -5.58 -1.29
C ILE A 186 -10.85 -6.80 -2.09
N GLU A 187 -11.88 -6.64 -2.90
CA GLU A 187 -12.51 -7.74 -3.64
C GLU A 187 -11.56 -8.38 -4.67
N LYS A 188 -10.69 -7.57 -5.27
CA LYS A 188 -9.66 -8.09 -6.18
C LYS A 188 -8.65 -8.97 -5.43
N ALA A 189 -8.19 -8.55 -4.25
CA ALA A 189 -7.29 -9.34 -3.42
C ALA A 189 -7.95 -10.65 -2.95
N LYS A 190 -9.22 -10.60 -2.53
CA LYS A 190 -10.00 -11.80 -2.17
C LYS A 190 -10.07 -12.79 -3.33
N ARG A 191 -10.42 -12.31 -4.52
CA ARG A 191 -10.61 -13.15 -5.70
C ARG A 191 -9.30 -13.75 -6.25
N ASP A 192 -8.28 -12.93 -6.42
CA ASP A 192 -7.07 -13.31 -7.17
C ASP A 192 -5.99 -13.93 -6.28
N LEU A 193 -5.92 -13.51 -5.00
CA LEU A 193 -4.93 -13.98 -4.04
C LEU A 193 -5.52 -14.94 -2.99
N GLY A 194 -6.84 -15.08 -2.92
CA GLY A 194 -7.48 -15.80 -1.81
C GLY A 194 -7.27 -15.11 -0.46
N TYR A 195 -7.25 -13.77 -0.45
CA TYR A 195 -7.11 -12.98 0.77
C TYR A 195 -8.40 -13.05 1.60
N GLU A 196 -8.29 -13.42 2.86
CA GLU A 196 -9.39 -13.57 3.80
C GLU A 196 -9.07 -12.79 5.08
N PRO A 197 -9.25 -11.45 5.08
CA PRO A 197 -9.00 -10.64 6.27
C PRO A 197 -9.85 -11.09 7.43
N GLN A 198 -9.27 -11.09 8.63
CA GLN A 198 -9.89 -11.59 9.85
C GLN A 198 -10.21 -10.48 10.84
N ASP A 199 -9.76 -9.26 10.57
CA ASP A 199 -9.89 -8.13 11.47
C ASP A 199 -10.74 -7.02 10.84
N ASP A 200 -11.44 -6.28 11.70
CA ASP A 200 -12.24 -5.11 11.39
C ASP A 200 -11.92 -4.02 12.44
N SER A 201 -11.80 -2.80 12.00
CA SER A 201 -11.58 -1.64 12.87
C SER A 201 -12.81 -1.28 13.74
N GLY A 202 -13.93 -1.97 13.55
CA GLY A 202 -15.20 -1.74 14.25
C GLY A 202 -16.13 -0.75 13.54
N SER A 203 -17.41 -0.86 13.87
CA SER A 203 -18.47 0.00 13.33
C SER A 203 -18.63 1.31 14.12
N GLU A 204 -18.12 1.34 15.35
CA GLU A 204 -18.25 2.47 16.27
C GLU A 204 -16.91 3.17 16.44
N TYR A 205 -16.83 4.39 15.96
CA TYR A 205 -15.83 5.34 16.39
C TYR A 205 -16.26 5.79 17.80
N THR A 206 -15.59 5.31 18.85
CA THR A 206 -15.85 5.82 20.19
C THR A 206 -15.41 7.28 20.24
N GLY A 207 -16.36 8.19 20.49
CA GLY A 207 -16.23 9.64 20.29
C GLY A 207 -14.95 10.28 20.84
N ARG A 208 -14.45 9.82 22.00
CA ARG A 208 -13.24 10.37 22.62
C ARG A 208 -11.95 10.09 21.81
N LEU A 209 -11.78 8.88 21.31
CA LEU A 209 -10.61 8.50 20.48
C LEU A 209 -10.63 9.25 19.14
N LEU A 210 -11.81 9.52 18.63
CA LEU A 210 -12.00 10.30 17.42
C LEU A 210 -11.65 11.77 17.62
N GLU A 211 -12.10 12.39 18.71
CA GLU A 211 -11.79 13.79 19.02
C GLU A 211 -10.28 14.00 19.20
N GLU A 212 -9.62 13.14 19.97
CA GLU A 212 -8.18 13.18 20.17
C GLU A 212 -7.41 13.02 18.84
N GLN A 213 -7.92 12.20 17.93
CA GLN A 213 -7.32 11.98 16.62
C GLN A 213 -7.54 13.17 15.68
N LEU A 214 -8.75 13.71 15.62
CA LEU A 214 -9.06 14.92 14.84
C LEU A 214 -8.22 16.11 15.29
N GLU A 215 -7.96 16.26 16.59
CA GLU A 215 -7.08 17.30 17.12
C GLU A 215 -5.62 17.08 16.71
N ARG A 216 -5.11 15.85 16.75
CA ARG A 216 -3.76 15.54 16.25
C ARG A 216 -3.61 15.83 14.76
N ASP A 217 -4.61 15.45 13.97
CA ASP A 217 -4.58 15.67 12.52
C ASP A 217 -4.65 17.16 12.18
N LYS A 218 -5.44 17.96 12.88
CA LYS A 218 -5.44 19.43 12.75
C LYS A 218 -4.08 20.05 13.05
N THR A 219 -3.36 19.51 14.03
CA THR A 219 -2.03 20.04 14.41
C THR A 219 -0.93 19.61 13.45
N GLU A 220 -1.04 18.46 12.80
CA GLU A 220 -0.10 18.00 11.79
C GLU A 220 -0.30 18.66 10.41
N PHE A 221 -1.56 18.88 9.99
CA PHE A 221 -1.87 19.55 8.72
C PHE A 221 -1.71 21.07 8.75
N LYS A 222 -1.70 21.72 9.92
CA LYS A 222 -1.44 23.17 10.06
C LYS A 222 0.03 23.56 9.96
N LYS A 223 0.94 22.62 9.82
CA LYS A 223 2.39 22.86 9.73
C LYS A 223 2.92 22.84 8.29
N HIS A 224 2.02 22.90 7.30
CA HIS A 224 2.35 22.97 5.87
C HIS A 224 1.64 24.12 5.18
#